data_9100df864234de4469c0e6e2e50415c0
#
_entry.id   9100df864234de4469c0e6e2e50415c0
#
_cell.length_a   1.000
_cell.length_b   1.000
_cell.length_c   1.000
_cell.angle_alpha   90.00
_cell.angle_beta   90.00
_cell.angle_gamma   90.00
#
_symmetry.space_group_name_H-M   'P 1'
#
loop_
_entity.id
_entity.type
_entity.pdbx_description
1 polymer ?
#
loop_
_entity_poly.entity_id
_entity_poly.type
_entity_poly.pdbx_seq_one_letter_code
_entity_poly.pdbx_strand_id
1 'polypeptide(L)'
;MPNIKSASKRVLIAKDRNARNKAKKSVLKTYIKKFDTAVAQGNRDAAESAYKVAVKTVDRAATKGLIHKNNAAHKKSAMTVKLNQMA
;
A
#
# COMPACT_ATOMS: atom_id res chain seq x y z
N MET A 1 -31.72 12.04 23.66
CA MET A 1 -31.36 10.63 23.49
C MET A 1 -29.85 10.50 23.43
N PRO A 2 -29.22 9.78 24.38
CA PRO A 2 -27.76 9.61 24.38
C PRO A 2 -27.23 8.88 23.13
N ASN A 3 -28.05 8.01 22.53
CA ASN A 3 -27.66 7.20 21.37
C ASN A 3 -27.38 8.03 20.11
N ILE A 4 -28.03 9.18 19.93
CA ILE A 4 -27.85 10.03 18.76
C ILE A 4 -26.45 10.65 18.77
N LYS A 5 -26.00 11.16 19.91
CA LYS A 5 -24.66 11.74 20.06
C LYS A 5 -23.58 10.69 19.84
N SER A 6 -23.74 9.48 20.38
CA SER A 6 -22.80 8.37 20.19
C SER A 6 -22.72 7.95 18.72
N ALA A 7 -23.87 7.88 18.03
CA ALA A 7 -23.91 7.53 16.60
C ALA A 7 -23.20 8.58 15.75
N SER A 8 -23.44 9.88 16.02
CA SER A 8 -22.75 10.97 15.32
C SER A 8 -21.25 10.92 15.52
N LYS A 9 -20.80 10.67 16.74
CA LYS A 9 -19.37 10.53 17.04
C LYS A 9 -18.74 9.37 16.29
N ARG A 10 -19.40 8.21 16.23
CA ARG A 10 -18.93 7.04 15.48
C ARG A 10 -18.81 7.33 13.99
N VAL A 11 -19.77 8.04 13.41
CA VAL A 11 -19.77 8.43 12.00
C VAL A 11 -18.57 9.33 11.71
N LEU A 12 -18.30 10.31 12.56
CA LEU A 12 -17.14 11.21 12.40
C LEU A 12 -15.83 10.45 12.50
N ILE A 13 -15.69 9.54 13.47
CA ILE A 13 -14.49 8.72 13.64
C ILE A 13 -14.32 7.80 12.42
N ALA A 14 -15.39 7.20 11.91
CA ALA A 14 -15.34 6.35 10.73
C ALA A 14 -14.91 7.12 9.48
N LYS A 15 -15.39 8.35 9.30
CA LYS A 15 -14.97 9.22 8.20
C LYS A 15 -13.48 9.53 8.29
N ASP A 16 -12.97 9.85 9.48
CA ASP A 16 -11.55 10.14 9.69
C ASP A 16 -10.70 8.92 9.38
N ARG A 17 -11.10 7.74 9.85
CA ARG A 17 -10.40 6.48 9.57
C ARG A 17 -10.39 6.18 8.07
N ASN A 18 -11.52 6.35 7.40
CA ASN A 18 -11.63 6.10 5.96
C ASN A 18 -10.73 7.04 5.17
N ALA A 19 -10.70 8.32 5.54
CA ALA A 19 -9.83 9.31 4.90
C ALA A 19 -8.35 8.95 5.07
N ARG A 20 -7.93 8.59 6.29
CA ARG A 20 -6.55 8.16 6.57
C ARG A 20 -6.19 6.90 5.81
N ASN A 21 -7.08 5.91 5.80
CA ASN A 21 -6.84 4.64 5.12
C ASN A 21 -6.75 4.85 3.61
N LYS A 22 -7.60 5.71 3.05
CA LYS A 22 -7.56 6.06 1.63
C LYS A 22 -6.25 6.73 1.26
N ALA A 23 -5.77 7.66 2.09
CA ALA A 23 -4.48 8.31 1.89
C ALA A 23 -3.32 7.32 1.92
N LYS A 24 -3.31 6.40 2.89
CA LYS A 24 -2.28 5.36 3.01
C LYS A 24 -2.31 4.39 1.83
N LYS A 25 -3.49 4.01 1.37
CA LYS A 25 -3.64 3.16 0.17
C LYS A 25 -3.15 3.87 -1.08
N SER A 26 -3.38 5.18 -1.20
CA SER A 26 -2.86 5.99 -2.31
C SER A 26 -1.34 6.02 -2.31
N VAL A 27 -0.72 6.18 -1.15
CA VAL A 27 0.74 6.14 -1.00
C VAL A 27 1.28 4.78 -1.43
N LEU A 28 0.64 3.69 -1.00
CA LEU A 28 1.02 2.33 -1.38
C LEU A 28 0.97 2.15 -2.90
N LYS A 29 -0.12 2.56 -3.53
CA LYS A 29 -0.27 2.50 -4.99
C LYS A 29 0.81 3.31 -5.70
N THR A 30 1.15 4.48 -5.16
CA THR A 30 2.19 5.35 -5.72
C THR A 30 3.55 4.66 -5.72
N TYR A 31 3.93 4.01 -4.64
CA TYR A 31 5.21 3.29 -4.56
C TYR A 31 5.25 2.08 -5.49
N ILE A 32 4.17 1.33 -5.58
CA ILE A 32 4.07 0.20 -6.51
C ILE A 32 4.18 0.70 -7.95
N LYS A 33 3.53 1.81 -8.27
CA LYS A 33 3.57 2.41 -9.61
C LYS A 33 4.98 2.92 -9.95
N LYS A 34 5.70 3.49 -9.00
CA LYS A 34 7.10 3.90 -9.20
C LYS A 34 7.98 2.70 -9.51
N PHE A 35 7.77 1.59 -8.83
CA PHE A 35 8.47 0.33 -9.13
C PHE A 35 8.15 -0.14 -10.54
N ASP A 36 6.88 -0.21 -10.91
CA ASP A 36 6.45 -0.64 -12.25
C ASP A 36 7.03 0.26 -13.34
N THR A 37 7.06 1.57 -13.11
CA THR A 37 7.67 2.54 -14.04
C THR A 37 9.16 2.28 -14.22
N ALA A 38 9.88 2.05 -13.14
CA ALA A 38 11.32 1.73 -13.19
C ALA A 38 11.58 0.43 -13.95
N VAL A 39 10.75 -0.58 -13.76
CA VAL A 39 10.83 -1.84 -14.50
C VAL A 39 10.58 -1.60 -15.98
N ALA A 40 9.56 -0.83 -16.33
CA ALA A 40 9.23 -0.50 -17.72
C ALA A 40 10.35 0.27 -18.42
N GLN A 41 11.06 1.13 -17.68
CA GLN A 41 12.21 1.88 -18.19
C GLN A 41 13.48 1.03 -18.32
N GLY A 42 13.46 -0.20 -17.78
CA GLY A 42 14.63 -1.07 -17.81
C GLY A 42 15.76 -0.66 -16.88
N ASN A 43 15.51 0.27 -15.95
CA ASN A 43 16.50 0.73 -14.98
C ASN A 43 16.46 -0.17 -13.74
N ARG A 44 17.36 -1.16 -13.70
CA ARG A 44 17.39 -2.13 -12.61
C ARG A 44 17.71 -1.50 -11.26
N ASP A 45 18.65 -0.55 -11.21
CA ASP A 45 19.03 0.10 -9.96
C ASP A 45 17.86 0.88 -9.36
N ALA A 46 17.16 1.64 -10.19
CA ALA A 46 15.95 2.36 -9.76
C ALA A 46 14.83 1.38 -9.35
N ALA A 47 14.66 0.29 -10.11
CA ALA A 47 13.67 -0.74 -9.81
C ALA A 47 13.99 -1.42 -8.47
N GLU A 48 15.25 -1.74 -8.20
CA GLU A 48 15.66 -2.35 -6.94
C GLU A 48 15.41 -1.42 -5.75
N SER A 49 15.77 -0.15 -5.88
CA SER A 49 15.49 0.85 -4.84
C SER A 49 14.00 1.01 -4.60
N ALA A 50 13.21 1.13 -5.66
CA ALA A 50 11.76 1.24 -5.59
C ALA A 50 11.13 -0.03 -5.01
N TYR A 51 11.67 -1.20 -5.34
CA TYR A 51 11.23 -2.49 -4.80
C TYR A 51 11.37 -2.53 -3.28
N LYS A 52 12.52 -2.15 -2.74
CA LYS A 52 12.75 -2.13 -1.30
C LYS A 52 11.74 -1.25 -0.57
N VAL A 53 11.50 -0.05 -1.09
CA VAL A 53 10.53 0.88 -0.50
C VAL A 53 9.12 0.34 -0.62
N ALA A 54 8.74 -0.19 -1.79
CA ALA A 54 7.41 -0.73 -2.03
C ALA A 54 7.11 -1.92 -1.11
N VAL A 55 8.04 -2.86 -0.97
CA VAL A 55 7.91 -4.03 -0.09
C VAL A 55 7.72 -3.58 1.36
N LYS A 56 8.52 -2.64 1.83
CA LYS A 56 8.42 -2.09 3.18
C LYS A 56 7.04 -1.45 3.40
N THR A 57 6.55 -0.70 2.43
CA THR A 57 5.24 -0.05 2.49
C THR A 57 4.11 -1.08 2.51
N VAL A 58 4.21 -2.12 1.68
CA VAL A 58 3.24 -3.23 1.66
C VAL A 58 3.20 -3.95 3.01
N ASP A 59 4.35 -4.26 3.59
CA ASP A 59 4.44 -4.91 4.90
C ASP A 59 3.80 -4.05 5.99
N ARG A 60 4.06 -2.75 6.00
CA ARG A 60 3.45 -1.82 6.94
C ARG A 60 1.93 -1.77 6.78
N ALA A 61 1.45 -1.74 5.54
CA ALA A 61 0.02 -1.72 5.25
C ALA A 61 -0.66 -3.01 5.77
N ALA A 62 -0.03 -4.16 5.60
CA ALA A 62 -0.53 -5.43 6.13
C ALA A 62 -0.57 -5.43 7.66
N THR A 63 0.50 -4.94 8.30
CA THR A 63 0.58 -4.84 9.76
C THR A 63 -0.50 -3.94 10.33
N LYS A 64 -0.84 -2.85 9.64
CA LYS A 64 -1.87 -1.90 10.07
C LYS A 64 -3.28 -2.36 9.69
N GLY A 65 -3.44 -3.47 9.00
CA GLY A 65 -4.74 -3.99 8.60
C GLY A 65 -5.37 -3.29 7.39
N LEU A 66 -4.61 -2.49 6.66
CA LEU A 66 -5.10 -1.82 5.44
C LEU A 66 -5.32 -2.79 4.31
N ILE A 67 -4.50 -3.82 4.23
CA ILE A 67 -4.62 -4.93 3.28
C ILE A 67 -4.44 -6.24 4.04
N HIS A 68 -5.03 -7.31 3.51
CA HIS A 68 -4.85 -8.63 4.09
C HIS A 68 -3.43 -9.14 3.81
N LYS A 69 -2.87 -9.94 4.72
CA LYS A 69 -1.51 -10.49 4.57
C LYS A 69 -1.33 -11.29 3.28
N ASN A 70 -2.37 -11.99 2.83
CA ASN A 70 -2.33 -12.73 1.56
C ASN A 70 -2.21 -11.80 0.36
N ASN A 71 -2.92 -10.66 0.41
CA ASN A 71 -2.81 -9.62 -0.62
C ASN A 71 -1.41 -9.01 -0.63
N ALA A 72 -0.84 -8.75 0.55
CA ALA A 72 0.53 -8.27 0.69
C ALA A 72 1.54 -9.27 0.09
N ALA A 73 1.38 -10.56 0.38
CA ALA A 73 2.24 -11.61 -0.17
C ALA A 73 2.14 -11.67 -1.69
N HIS A 74 0.95 -11.54 -2.27
CA HIS A 74 0.74 -11.49 -3.72
C HIS A 74 1.47 -10.30 -4.35
N LYS A 75 1.33 -9.11 -3.76
CA LYS A 75 1.97 -7.89 -4.25
C LYS A 75 3.49 -8.03 -4.22
N LYS A 76 4.04 -8.53 -3.11
CA LYS A 76 5.49 -8.75 -2.96
C LYS A 76 6.00 -9.77 -3.96
N SER A 77 5.28 -10.87 -4.14
CA SER A 77 5.65 -11.92 -5.09
C SER A 77 5.65 -11.38 -6.52
N ALA A 78 4.63 -10.64 -6.93
CA ALA A 78 4.54 -10.05 -8.26
C ALA A 78 5.71 -9.09 -8.52
N MET A 79 6.04 -8.25 -7.54
CA MET A 79 7.18 -7.33 -7.67
C MET A 79 8.51 -8.08 -7.74
N THR A 80 8.69 -9.13 -6.95
CA THR A 80 9.90 -9.96 -6.97
C THR A 80 10.10 -10.61 -8.32
N VAL A 81 9.04 -11.18 -8.89
CA VAL A 81 9.08 -11.79 -10.23
C VAL A 81 9.48 -10.78 -11.29
N LYS A 82 8.88 -9.61 -11.28
CA LYS A 82 9.21 -8.53 -12.22
C LYS A 82 10.67 -8.11 -12.10
N LEU A 83 11.17 -7.94 -10.88
CA LEU A 83 12.56 -7.57 -10.64
C LEU A 83 13.53 -8.65 -11.15
N ASN A 84 13.22 -9.91 -10.88
CA ASN A 84 14.06 -11.04 -11.32
C ASN A 84 14.07 -11.22 -12.83
N GLN A 85 13.02 -10.81 -13.53
CA GLN A 85 12.96 -10.85 -14.99
C GLN A 85 13.80 -9.75 -15.66
N MET A 86 14.20 -8.74 -14.91
CA MET A 86 15.09 -7.71 -15.42
C MET A 86 16.51 -8.25 -15.56
N ALA A 87 17.09 -8.06 -16.70
CA ALA A 87 18.46 -8.49 -16.97
C ALA A 87 19.47 -7.56 -16.32
#